data_1158cd921ddf152d69c84288b7da12e9
#
_entry.id   1158cd921ddf152d69c84288b7da12e9
#
_cell.length_a   1.000
_cell.length_b   1.000
_cell.length_c   1.000
_cell.angle_alpha   90.00
_cell.angle_beta   90.00
_cell.angle_gamma   90.00
#
_symmetry.space_group_name_H-M   'P 1'
#
loop_
_entity.id
_entity.type
_entity.pdbx_description
1 polymer ?
#
loop_
_entity_poly.entity_id
_entity_poly.type
_entity_poly.pdbx_seq_one_letter_code
_entity_poly.pdbx_strand_id
1 'polypeptide(L)'
;MSLAAKQKIDRFYEGVDRLLDKINQLDMVKVIRSHIDRLIDVFNQISNKLVYLLLTSYTLIFTFVSFNLINFQSRSYDYVFHLSRIVGLAESIEHWDLLPNLNFLFAFGTGYASPMFYGNWQFYPSAIVYMMTNDGNLAYSIFAFLITLGTSLTS
;
A
#
# COMPACT_ATOMS: atom_id res chain seq x y z
N MET A 1 18.50 -44.28 -15.18
CA MET A 1 17.79 -44.64 -13.95
C MET A 1 17.36 -46.10 -14.05
N SER A 2 17.76 -46.97 -13.11
CA SER A 2 17.42 -48.40 -13.20
C SER A 2 15.93 -48.65 -12.95
N LEU A 3 15.38 -49.68 -13.58
CA LEU A 3 13.96 -50.06 -13.44
C LEU A 3 13.57 -50.27 -11.95
N ALA A 4 14.47 -50.78 -11.14
CA ALA A 4 14.29 -50.96 -9.71
C ALA A 4 14.17 -49.64 -8.92
N ALA A 5 14.90 -48.61 -9.34
CA ALA A 5 14.81 -47.27 -8.74
C ALA A 5 13.46 -46.60 -9.05
N LYS A 6 12.97 -46.76 -10.27
CA LYS A 6 11.66 -46.27 -10.67
C LYS A 6 10.53 -46.92 -9.88
N GLN A 7 10.54 -48.24 -9.77
CA GLN A 7 9.53 -48.98 -8.98
C GLN A 7 9.54 -48.62 -7.48
N LYS A 8 10.69 -48.26 -6.93
CA LYS A 8 10.79 -47.84 -5.51
C LYS A 8 10.20 -46.45 -5.30
N ILE A 9 10.39 -45.58 -6.27
CA ILE A 9 9.80 -44.22 -6.29
C ILE A 9 8.28 -44.33 -6.43
N ASP A 10 7.78 -45.12 -7.36
CA ASP A 10 6.34 -45.28 -7.58
C ASP A 10 5.63 -45.83 -6.33
N ARG A 11 6.23 -46.83 -5.66
CA ARG A 11 5.70 -47.36 -4.38
C ARG A 11 5.71 -46.31 -3.24
N PHE A 12 6.68 -45.44 -3.23
CA PHE A 12 6.73 -44.36 -2.26
C PHE A 12 5.57 -43.36 -2.48
N TYR A 13 5.34 -42.93 -3.73
CA TYR A 13 4.22 -42.03 -4.06
C TYR A 13 2.86 -42.69 -3.76
N GLU A 14 2.65 -43.95 -4.10
CA GLU A 14 1.44 -44.68 -3.72
C GLU A 14 1.23 -44.76 -2.19
N GLY A 15 2.31 -44.83 -1.43
CA GLY A 15 2.26 -44.81 0.04
C GLY A 15 1.84 -43.43 0.57
N VAL A 16 2.38 -42.38 -0.01
CA VAL A 16 2.03 -41.00 0.33
C VAL A 16 0.57 -40.71 -0.01
N ASP A 17 0.10 -41.09 -1.20
CA ASP A 17 -1.29 -40.89 -1.62
C ASP A 17 -2.27 -41.61 -0.68
N ARG A 18 -1.98 -42.86 -0.31
CA ARG A 18 -2.80 -43.58 0.68
C ARG A 18 -2.82 -42.92 2.06
N LEU A 19 -1.73 -42.32 2.47
CA LEU A 19 -1.66 -41.57 3.74
C LEU A 19 -2.49 -40.27 3.66
N LEU A 20 -2.39 -39.54 2.54
CA LEU A 20 -3.17 -38.34 2.30
C LEU A 20 -4.68 -38.63 2.27
N ASP A 21 -5.07 -39.75 1.64
CA ASP A 21 -6.48 -40.17 1.62
C ASP A 21 -6.99 -40.51 3.03
N LYS A 22 -6.18 -41.22 3.85
CA LYS A 22 -6.56 -41.47 5.25
C LYS A 22 -6.68 -40.21 6.07
N ILE A 23 -5.78 -39.25 5.90
CA ILE A 23 -5.85 -37.92 6.58
C ILE A 23 -7.11 -37.20 6.15
N ASN A 24 -7.43 -37.17 4.87
CA ASN A 24 -8.63 -36.53 4.33
C ASN A 24 -9.95 -37.19 4.81
N GLN A 25 -9.91 -38.44 5.20
CA GLN A 25 -11.07 -39.16 5.74
C GLN A 25 -11.32 -38.91 7.23
N LEU A 26 -10.38 -38.31 7.96
CA LEU A 26 -10.57 -37.96 9.36
C LEU A 26 -11.73 -36.97 9.50
N ASP A 27 -12.69 -37.26 10.36
CA ASP A 27 -13.87 -36.37 10.53
C ASP A 27 -13.49 -34.96 10.96
N MET A 28 -12.42 -34.82 11.73
CA MET A 28 -11.86 -33.52 12.10
C MET A 28 -11.40 -32.72 10.88
N VAL A 29 -10.74 -33.35 9.91
CA VAL A 29 -10.27 -32.67 8.67
C VAL A 29 -11.45 -32.24 7.82
N LYS A 30 -12.50 -33.06 7.72
CA LYS A 30 -13.74 -32.70 7.00
C LYS A 30 -14.43 -31.49 7.66
N VAL A 31 -14.49 -31.48 8.99
CA VAL A 31 -15.07 -30.35 9.75
C VAL A 31 -14.27 -29.08 9.52
N ILE A 32 -12.95 -29.13 9.63
CA ILE A 32 -12.08 -27.97 9.38
C ILE A 32 -12.25 -27.47 7.93
N ARG A 33 -12.24 -28.38 6.95
CA ARG A 33 -12.45 -28.03 5.54
C ARG A 33 -13.81 -27.34 5.33
N SER A 34 -14.88 -27.87 5.89
CA SER A 34 -16.21 -27.27 5.78
C SER A 34 -16.30 -25.87 6.39
N HIS A 35 -15.54 -25.61 7.46
CA HIS A 35 -15.44 -24.25 8.02
C HIS A 35 -14.65 -23.31 7.13
N ILE A 36 -13.55 -23.78 6.55
CA ILE A 36 -12.76 -23.00 5.60
C ILE A 36 -13.57 -22.66 4.36
N ASP A 37 -14.27 -23.66 3.79
CA ASP A 37 -15.12 -23.44 2.61
C ASP A 37 -16.22 -22.41 2.89
N ARG A 38 -16.88 -22.48 4.06
CA ARG A 38 -17.85 -21.44 4.48
C ARG A 38 -17.22 -20.05 4.60
N LEU A 39 -16.03 -19.96 5.16
CA LEU A 39 -15.33 -18.67 5.24
C LEU A 39 -15.00 -18.13 3.85
N ILE A 40 -14.52 -18.97 2.94
CA ILE A 40 -14.27 -18.61 1.55
C ILE A 40 -15.55 -18.12 0.86
N ASP A 41 -16.67 -18.84 1.07
CA ASP A 41 -17.96 -18.45 0.49
C ASP A 41 -18.44 -17.09 1.03
N VAL A 42 -18.29 -16.83 2.32
CA VAL A 42 -18.61 -15.53 2.93
C VAL A 42 -17.71 -14.43 2.32
N PHE A 43 -16.41 -14.67 2.18
CA PHE A 43 -15.50 -13.73 1.53
C PHE A 43 -15.89 -13.46 0.07
N ASN A 44 -16.23 -14.50 -0.69
CA ASN A 44 -16.64 -14.37 -2.09
C ASN A 44 -17.97 -13.64 -2.27
N GLN A 45 -18.84 -13.63 -1.25
CA GLN A 45 -20.12 -12.91 -1.25
C GLN A 45 -19.97 -11.42 -0.89
N ILE A 46 -18.82 -11.01 -0.34
CA ILE A 46 -18.58 -9.61 -0.02
C ILE A 46 -18.55 -8.79 -1.31
N SER A 47 -19.48 -7.86 -1.45
CA SER A 47 -19.50 -6.95 -2.60
C SER A 47 -18.22 -6.13 -2.66
N ASN A 48 -17.63 -6.01 -3.87
CA ASN A 48 -16.46 -5.17 -4.12
C ASN A 48 -16.64 -3.75 -3.55
N LYS A 49 -17.86 -3.20 -3.59
CA LYS A 49 -18.18 -1.90 -3.00
C LYS A 49 -17.95 -1.85 -1.49
N LEU A 50 -18.29 -2.93 -0.78
CA LEU A 50 -18.06 -3.03 0.67
C LEU A 50 -16.56 -3.14 0.96
N VAL A 51 -15.81 -3.90 0.17
CA VAL A 51 -14.34 -4.01 0.32
C VAL A 51 -13.69 -2.64 0.14
N TYR A 52 -14.03 -1.89 -0.92
CA TYR A 52 -13.50 -0.55 -1.14
C TYR A 52 -13.87 0.42 -0.01
N LEU A 53 -15.10 0.35 0.49
CA LEU A 53 -15.54 1.17 1.61
C LEU A 53 -14.74 0.85 2.88
N LEU A 54 -14.51 -0.42 3.19
CA LEU A 54 -13.71 -0.83 4.34
C LEU A 54 -12.25 -0.41 4.21
N LEU A 55 -11.64 -0.57 3.03
CA LEU A 55 -10.26 -0.13 2.77
C LEU A 55 -10.13 1.38 2.91
N THR A 56 -11.06 2.15 2.34
CA THR A 56 -11.06 3.61 2.45
C THR A 56 -11.22 4.05 3.91
N SER A 57 -12.17 3.45 4.63
CA SER A 57 -12.40 3.76 6.05
C SER A 57 -11.18 3.42 6.91
N TYR A 58 -10.56 2.25 6.68
CA TYR A 58 -9.32 1.86 7.35
C TYR A 58 -8.19 2.86 7.09
N THR A 59 -8.00 3.25 5.82
CA THR A 59 -6.96 4.21 5.43
C THR A 59 -7.18 5.57 6.07
N LEU A 60 -8.43 6.06 6.13
CA LEU A 60 -8.78 7.30 6.81
C LEU A 60 -8.46 7.24 8.31
N ILE A 61 -8.90 6.19 8.99
CA ILE A 61 -8.64 6.00 10.42
C ILE A 61 -7.15 5.89 10.68
N PHE A 62 -6.43 5.09 9.89
CA PHE A 62 -4.98 4.92 10.04
C PHE A 62 -4.24 6.24 9.85
N THR A 63 -4.58 7.02 8.82
CA THR A 63 -3.98 8.32 8.57
C THR A 63 -4.27 9.28 9.73
N PHE A 64 -5.53 9.36 10.18
CA PHE A 64 -5.93 10.21 11.30
C PHE A 64 -5.17 9.86 12.59
N VAL A 65 -5.10 8.57 12.94
CA VAL A 65 -4.37 8.08 14.13
C VAL A 65 -2.88 8.38 14.02
N SER A 66 -2.27 8.09 12.87
CA SER A 66 -0.84 8.28 12.66
C SER A 66 -0.43 9.75 12.78
N PHE A 67 -1.22 10.66 12.23
CA PHE A 67 -0.87 12.08 12.23
C PHE A 67 -1.26 12.82 13.52
N ASN A 68 -2.35 12.45 14.16
CA ASN A 68 -2.82 13.16 15.36
C ASN A 68 -2.35 12.55 16.68
N LEU A 69 -2.26 11.20 16.79
CA LEU A 69 -1.89 10.54 18.04
C LEU A 69 -0.41 10.17 18.13
N ILE A 70 0.23 9.88 16.99
CA ILE A 70 1.63 9.39 16.99
C ILE A 70 2.63 10.50 16.68
N ASN A 71 2.17 11.68 16.24
CA ASN A 71 3.03 12.78 15.74
C ASN A 71 4.07 12.27 14.73
N PHE A 72 3.60 11.45 13.79
CA PHE A 72 4.45 10.76 12.82
C PHE A 72 5.32 11.71 12.00
N GLN A 73 4.81 12.92 11.74
CA GLN A 73 5.52 13.96 10.98
C GLN A 73 6.86 14.35 11.61
N SER A 74 6.91 14.47 12.94
CA SER A 74 8.12 14.94 13.62
C SER A 74 9.24 13.90 13.73
N ARG A 75 8.95 12.64 13.41
CA ARG A 75 9.88 11.51 13.56
C ARG A 75 10.37 10.92 12.24
N SER A 76 9.80 11.32 11.11
CA SER A 76 10.19 10.81 9.80
C SER A 76 11.21 11.73 9.13
N TYR A 77 12.38 11.19 8.78
CA TYR A 77 13.36 11.91 7.94
C TYR A 77 12.77 12.30 6.59
N ASP A 78 11.91 11.46 6.03
CA ASP A 78 11.28 11.69 4.74
C ASP A 78 10.19 12.77 4.78
N TYR A 79 9.67 13.10 5.97
CA TYR A 79 8.66 14.15 6.11
C TYR A 79 9.14 15.49 5.56
N VAL A 80 10.31 15.96 6.01
CA VAL A 80 10.87 17.26 5.57
C VAL A 80 11.15 17.24 4.07
N PHE A 81 11.66 16.12 3.56
CA PHE A 81 11.93 15.97 2.13
C PHE A 81 10.66 16.04 1.29
N HIS A 82 9.62 15.32 1.64
CA HIS A 82 8.36 15.34 0.89
C HIS A 82 7.59 16.65 1.10
N LEU A 83 7.60 17.21 2.31
CA LEU A 83 6.97 18.51 2.57
C LEU A 83 7.59 19.62 1.72
N SER A 84 8.91 19.68 1.64
CA SER A 84 9.58 20.69 0.81
C SER A 84 9.31 20.49 -0.69
N ARG A 85 9.03 19.27 -1.14
CA ARG A 85 8.57 19.03 -2.52
C ARG A 85 7.15 19.54 -2.75
N ILE A 86 6.24 19.37 -1.77
CA ILE A 86 4.87 19.89 -1.84
C ILE A 86 4.90 21.40 -1.87
N VAL A 87 5.62 22.04 -0.95
CA VAL A 87 5.71 23.50 -0.86
C VAL A 87 6.38 24.09 -2.10
N GLY A 88 7.50 23.51 -2.54
CA GLY A 88 8.20 23.98 -3.75
C GLY A 88 7.38 23.83 -5.03
N LEU A 89 6.54 22.77 -5.11
CA LEU A 89 5.59 22.64 -6.21
C LEU A 89 4.49 23.70 -6.13
N ALA A 90 3.96 23.99 -4.94
CA ALA A 90 2.97 25.04 -4.75
C ALA A 90 3.50 26.41 -5.17
N GLU A 91 4.71 26.79 -4.73
CA GLU A 91 5.37 28.03 -5.17
C GLU A 91 5.58 28.09 -6.70
N SER A 92 5.98 26.97 -7.30
CA SER A 92 6.14 26.90 -8.76
C SER A 92 4.81 27.11 -9.50
N ILE A 93 3.72 26.51 -9.02
CA ILE A 93 2.37 26.70 -9.58
C ILE A 93 1.91 28.15 -9.45
N GLU A 94 2.16 28.83 -8.33
CA GLU A 94 1.85 30.24 -8.14
C GLU A 94 2.57 31.15 -9.16
N HIS A 95 3.75 30.73 -9.61
CA HIS A 95 4.52 31.43 -10.64
C HIS A 95 4.26 30.91 -12.07
N TRP A 96 3.18 30.14 -12.27
CA TRP A 96 2.79 29.54 -13.55
C TRP A 96 3.78 28.51 -14.11
N ASP A 97 4.73 28.02 -13.33
CA ASP A 97 5.55 26.89 -13.68
C ASP A 97 4.86 25.59 -13.22
N LEU A 98 4.02 25.05 -14.12
CA LEU A 98 3.23 23.86 -13.83
C LEU A 98 4.03 22.56 -13.87
N LEU A 99 5.21 22.56 -14.47
CA LEU A 99 6.09 21.37 -14.61
C LEU A 99 7.52 21.71 -14.20
N PRO A 100 7.75 22.09 -12.93
CA PRO A 100 9.07 22.51 -12.51
C PRO A 100 10.07 21.34 -12.59
N ASN A 101 11.25 21.65 -13.11
CA ASN A 101 12.37 20.71 -13.17
C ASN A 101 13.24 20.76 -11.91
N LEU A 102 13.17 21.86 -11.18
CA LEU A 102 13.98 22.11 -9.99
C LEU A 102 13.08 22.51 -8.82
N ASN A 103 13.45 22.10 -7.63
CA ASN A 103 12.86 22.57 -6.39
C ASN A 103 13.86 23.50 -5.69
N PHE A 104 13.59 24.80 -5.70
CA PHE A 104 14.47 25.83 -5.17
C PHE A 104 14.45 25.96 -3.63
N LEU A 105 13.53 25.27 -2.93
CA LEU A 105 13.57 25.19 -1.46
C LEU A 105 14.74 24.38 -0.93
N PHE A 106 15.39 23.58 -1.78
CA PHE A 106 16.57 22.82 -1.42
C PHE A 106 17.87 23.52 -1.80
N ALA A 107 18.93 23.08 -1.15
CA ALA A 107 20.30 23.47 -1.46
C ALA A 107 20.50 25.01 -1.39
N PHE A 108 19.93 25.65 -0.36
CA PHE A 108 20.07 27.10 -0.12
C PHE A 108 19.62 27.98 -1.31
N GLY A 109 18.60 27.56 -2.03
CA GLY A 109 18.06 28.29 -3.17
C GLY A 109 18.74 28.00 -4.50
N THR A 110 19.76 27.14 -4.53
CA THR A 110 20.43 26.74 -5.80
C THR A 110 19.60 25.72 -6.59
N GLY A 111 18.61 25.11 -5.95
CA GLY A 111 17.71 24.16 -6.56
C GLY A 111 18.18 22.70 -6.44
N TYR A 112 17.24 21.80 -6.40
CA TYR A 112 17.46 20.37 -6.42
C TYR A 112 16.57 19.70 -7.49
N ALA A 113 17.17 18.88 -8.34
CA ALA A 113 16.50 18.29 -9.49
C ALA A 113 15.58 17.10 -9.15
N SER A 114 15.06 17.02 -7.91
CA SER A 114 14.15 15.92 -7.51
C SER A 114 12.92 15.77 -8.42
N PRO A 115 12.30 16.84 -8.96
CA PRO A 115 11.17 16.72 -9.87
C PRO A 115 11.50 15.96 -11.16
N MET A 116 12.73 16.11 -11.68
CA MET A 116 13.19 15.42 -12.91
C MET A 116 13.31 13.90 -12.71
N PHE A 117 13.76 13.47 -11.52
CA PHE A 117 14.05 12.06 -11.26
C PHE A 117 12.87 11.28 -10.69
N TYR A 118 12.04 11.93 -9.87
CA TYR A 118 10.97 11.25 -9.13
C TYR A 118 9.56 11.63 -9.59
N GLY A 119 9.43 12.56 -10.53
CA GLY A 119 8.14 13.11 -10.95
C GLY A 119 7.42 13.87 -9.82
N ASN A 120 6.52 14.76 -10.18
CA ASN A 120 5.77 15.57 -9.22
C ASN A 120 4.27 15.26 -9.21
N TRP A 121 3.77 14.48 -10.15
CA TRP A 121 2.34 14.29 -10.36
C TRP A 121 1.58 13.89 -9.09
N GLN A 122 2.18 13.10 -8.23
CA GLN A 122 1.59 12.64 -6.96
C GLN A 122 1.46 13.74 -5.91
N PHE A 123 2.18 14.85 -6.04
CA PHE A 123 2.16 15.95 -5.08
C PHE A 123 1.18 17.07 -5.45
N TYR A 124 0.64 17.11 -6.69
CA TYR A 124 -0.28 18.18 -7.12
C TYR A 124 -1.49 18.34 -6.22
N PRO A 125 -2.23 17.28 -5.81
CA PRO A 125 -3.36 17.44 -4.89
C PRO A 125 -2.95 18.09 -3.58
N SER A 126 -1.80 17.72 -3.05
CA SER A 126 -1.28 18.24 -1.77
C SER A 126 -0.74 19.65 -1.91
N ALA A 127 -0.13 19.99 -3.03
CA ALA A 127 0.31 21.35 -3.33
C ALA A 127 -0.87 22.32 -3.42
N ILE A 128 -1.98 21.91 -4.07
CA ILE A 128 -3.21 22.70 -4.12
C ILE A 128 -3.79 22.91 -2.71
N VAL A 129 -3.82 21.88 -1.87
CA VAL A 129 -4.27 22.00 -0.48
C VAL A 129 -3.36 22.96 0.29
N TYR A 130 -2.04 22.89 0.09
CA TYR A 130 -1.11 23.83 0.72
C TYR A 130 -1.35 25.27 0.29
N MET A 131 -1.54 25.54 -1.01
CA MET A 131 -1.87 26.87 -1.54
C MET A 131 -3.15 27.44 -0.93
N MET A 132 -4.16 26.59 -0.66
CA MET A 132 -5.44 27.02 -0.08
C MET A 132 -5.38 27.26 1.42
N THR A 133 -4.58 26.49 2.16
CA THR A 133 -4.63 26.45 3.63
C THR A 133 -3.37 26.98 4.30
N ASN A 134 -2.27 27.05 3.58
CA ASN A 134 -0.91 27.34 4.09
C ASN A 134 -0.50 26.42 5.26
N ASP A 135 -1.10 25.22 5.32
CA ASP A 135 -0.83 24.20 6.34
C ASP A 135 -0.08 23.02 5.75
N GLY A 136 1.22 22.96 6.00
CA GLY A 136 2.10 21.88 5.52
C GLY A 136 1.76 20.51 6.11
N ASN A 137 1.26 20.47 7.36
CA ASN A 137 0.89 19.20 7.99
C ASN A 137 -0.36 18.62 7.32
N LEU A 138 -1.34 19.44 7.05
CA LEU A 138 -2.54 19.02 6.33
C LEU A 138 -2.20 18.56 4.91
N ALA A 139 -1.40 19.34 4.18
CA ALA A 139 -0.98 18.98 2.83
C ALA A 139 -0.21 17.66 2.78
N TYR A 140 0.69 17.43 3.74
CA TYR A 140 1.40 16.15 3.86
C TYR A 140 0.47 14.99 4.25
N SER A 141 -0.52 15.23 5.11
CA SER A 141 -1.51 14.21 5.47
C SER A 141 -2.32 13.76 4.27
N ILE A 142 -2.72 14.69 3.41
CA ILE A 142 -3.41 14.39 2.14
C ILE A 142 -2.50 13.56 1.21
N PHE A 143 -1.23 13.91 1.10
CA PHE A 143 -0.27 13.12 0.32
C PHE A 143 -0.18 11.68 0.84
N ALA A 144 0.05 11.50 2.14
CA ALA A 144 0.17 10.19 2.76
C ALA A 144 -1.13 9.37 2.61
N PHE A 145 -2.29 10.01 2.77
CA PHE A 145 -3.59 9.37 2.57
C PHE A 145 -3.75 8.87 1.13
N LEU A 146 -3.48 9.71 0.13
CA LEU A 146 -3.65 9.35 -1.28
C LEU A 146 -2.72 8.21 -1.70
N ILE A 147 -1.45 8.22 -1.25
CA ILE A 147 -0.50 7.14 -1.54
C ILE A 147 -0.95 5.83 -0.88
N THR A 148 -1.35 5.88 0.40
CA THR A 148 -1.80 4.67 1.13
C THR A 148 -3.08 4.11 0.51
N LEU A 149 -4.03 4.97 0.15
CA LEU A 149 -5.26 4.56 -0.52
C LEU A 149 -4.96 3.95 -1.89
N GLY A 150 -4.13 4.60 -2.70
CA GLY A 150 -3.74 4.12 -4.03
C GLY A 150 -3.07 2.74 -3.96
N THR A 151 -2.14 2.54 -3.04
CA THR A 151 -1.49 1.23 -2.84
C THR A 151 -2.48 0.16 -2.36
N SER A 152 -3.40 0.52 -1.46
CA SER A 152 -4.42 -0.42 -0.95
C SER A 152 -5.42 -0.85 -2.03
N LEU A 153 -5.72 0.01 -3.01
CA LEU A 153 -6.67 -0.31 -4.09
C LEU A 153 -6.03 -1.10 -5.24
N THR A 154 -4.70 -1.11 -5.34
CA THR A 154 -3.95 -1.80 -6.41
C THR A 154 -3.36 -3.14 -5.96
N SER A 155 -3.43 -3.48 -4.67
CA SER A 155 -2.99 -4.75 -4.08
C SER A 155 -4.07 -5.80 -4.13
#